data_81f1f6d44663cda6c3956fd049917ef2
#
_entry.id   81f1f6d44663cda6c3956fd049917ef2
#
_cell.length_a   1.000
_cell.length_b   1.000
_cell.length_c   1.000
_cell.angle_alpha   90.00
_cell.angle_beta   90.00
_cell.angle_gamma   90.00
#
_symmetry.space_group_name_H-M   'P 1'
#
loop_
_entity.id
_entity.type
_entity.pdbx_description
1 polymer ?
#
loop_
_entity_poly.entity_id
_entity_poly.type
_entity_poly.pdbx_seq_one_letter_code
_entity_poly.pdbx_strand_id
1 'polypeptide(L)'
;MGSVLESAGYRVLRVATGAEALKLASAERPDLLVIGAQLSDVSGEALCGALRQAPATTPNTPIIGVAATAVTREERLRWLRAGAWDCFGFPLDAEELVLKLGAYIRGKQAADGARAGALVDRATGLYNGRGLKRRARELVAQALRLHAALACVAFGIDPWPEGRGTEARPAGRGAIRSQLGRLLRTHARLSDTVGWGKQTDFVVLAPATNPDGAERLAQRLAQAIEATPPQPDAALPAFEVRAGYDAVSDVHATPLEAEH
;
A
#
# COMPACT_ATOMS: atom_id res chain seq x y z
N MET A 1 -14.43 22.61 -20.17
CA MET A 1 -13.46 21.57 -19.78
C MET A 1 -14.08 20.17 -19.78
N GLY A 2 -15.13 19.89 -19.01
CA GLY A 2 -15.71 18.53 -18.94
C GLY A 2 -16.11 17.97 -20.28
N SER A 3 -16.80 18.71 -21.12
CA SER A 3 -17.20 18.30 -22.48
C SER A 3 -16.01 17.96 -23.38
N VAL A 4 -14.91 18.68 -23.28
CA VAL A 4 -13.67 18.41 -24.02
C VAL A 4 -13.08 17.05 -23.60
N LEU A 5 -13.07 16.75 -22.31
CA LEU A 5 -12.56 15.48 -21.80
C LEU A 5 -13.46 14.30 -22.18
N GLU A 6 -14.79 14.49 -22.12
CA GLU A 6 -15.77 13.49 -22.57
C GLU A 6 -15.63 13.19 -24.07
N SER A 7 -15.43 14.23 -24.89
CA SER A 7 -15.16 14.07 -26.33
C SER A 7 -13.82 13.35 -26.61
N ALA A 8 -12.85 13.48 -25.69
CA ALA A 8 -11.59 12.77 -25.76
C ALA A 8 -11.66 11.33 -25.19
N GLY A 9 -12.85 10.84 -24.84
CA GLY A 9 -13.09 9.47 -24.39
C GLY A 9 -12.91 9.24 -22.88
N TYR A 10 -12.77 10.30 -22.08
CA TYR A 10 -12.67 10.17 -20.63
C TYR A 10 -14.07 10.08 -19.97
N ARG A 11 -14.22 9.20 -18.98
CA ARG A 11 -15.35 9.22 -18.06
C ARG A 11 -15.14 10.35 -17.05
N VAL A 12 -15.98 11.38 -17.11
CA VAL A 12 -15.86 12.54 -16.23
C VAL A 12 -16.91 12.48 -15.12
N LEU A 13 -16.45 12.48 -13.88
CA LEU A 13 -17.31 12.59 -12.69
C LEU A 13 -17.16 14.02 -12.16
N ARG A 14 -18.28 14.69 -11.91
CA ARG A 14 -18.29 16.11 -11.50
C ARG A 14 -18.91 16.24 -10.13
N VAL A 15 -18.29 17.05 -9.29
CA VAL A 15 -18.78 17.42 -7.96
C VAL A 15 -18.57 18.91 -7.74
N ALA A 16 -19.35 19.51 -6.86
CA ALA A 16 -19.33 20.94 -6.61
C ALA A 16 -18.55 21.31 -5.33
N THR A 17 -18.40 20.37 -4.39
CA THR A 17 -17.79 20.61 -3.07
C THR A 17 -16.58 19.73 -2.83
N GLY A 18 -15.69 20.17 -1.94
CA GLY A 18 -14.53 19.38 -1.51
C GLY A 18 -14.94 18.14 -0.73
N ALA A 19 -15.99 18.20 0.08
CA ALA A 19 -16.52 17.07 0.82
C ALA A 19 -17.03 15.96 -0.12
N GLU A 20 -17.76 16.32 -1.18
CA GLU A 20 -18.19 15.37 -2.22
C GLU A 20 -17.01 14.79 -2.98
N ALA A 21 -15.99 15.63 -3.29
CA ALA A 21 -14.78 15.18 -3.98
C ALA A 21 -14.03 14.12 -3.20
N LEU A 22 -13.84 14.28 -1.89
CA LEU A 22 -13.21 13.30 -1.01
C LEU A 22 -13.99 11.98 -0.96
N LYS A 23 -15.32 12.06 -0.83
CA LYS A 23 -16.19 10.89 -0.81
C LYS A 23 -16.13 10.13 -2.15
N LEU A 24 -16.27 10.87 -3.26
CA LEU A 24 -16.26 10.28 -4.61
C LEU A 24 -14.89 9.70 -4.97
N ALA A 25 -13.79 10.38 -4.63
CA ALA A 25 -12.45 9.86 -4.85
C ALA A 25 -12.22 8.54 -4.10
N SER A 26 -12.78 8.40 -2.90
CA SER A 26 -12.69 7.17 -2.11
C SER A 26 -13.48 6.00 -2.72
N ALA A 27 -14.66 6.29 -3.29
CA ALA A 27 -15.53 5.29 -3.88
C ALA A 27 -15.05 4.83 -5.27
N GLU A 28 -14.71 5.78 -6.14
CA GLU A 28 -14.45 5.54 -7.56
C GLU A 28 -12.96 5.37 -7.90
N ARG A 29 -12.04 5.78 -7.02
CA ARG A 29 -10.57 5.71 -7.20
C ARG A 29 -10.13 6.22 -8.58
N PRO A 30 -10.34 7.50 -8.90
CA PRO A 30 -10.12 8.03 -10.23
C PRO A 30 -8.64 7.92 -10.67
N ASP A 31 -8.45 7.86 -11.99
CA ASP A 31 -7.11 7.85 -12.56
C ASP A 31 -6.44 9.21 -12.53
N LEU A 32 -7.23 10.29 -12.43
CA LEU A 32 -6.76 11.67 -12.35
C LEU A 32 -7.84 12.54 -11.70
N LEU A 33 -7.40 13.55 -10.95
CA LEU A 33 -8.24 14.54 -10.31
C LEU A 33 -7.94 15.92 -10.88
N VAL A 34 -8.99 16.65 -11.27
CA VAL A 34 -8.89 18.06 -11.66
C VAL A 34 -9.66 18.90 -10.65
N ILE A 35 -9.01 19.86 -10.03
CA ILE A 35 -9.54 20.64 -8.92
C ILE A 35 -9.54 22.12 -9.30
N GLY A 36 -10.69 22.79 -9.22
CA GLY A 36 -10.81 24.23 -9.35
C GLY A 36 -10.12 24.97 -8.18
N ALA A 37 -9.57 26.13 -8.44
CA ALA A 37 -8.90 26.93 -7.40
C ALA A 37 -9.85 27.36 -6.27
N GLN A 38 -11.13 27.57 -6.58
CA GLN A 38 -12.17 27.93 -5.63
C GLN A 38 -13.32 26.93 -5.69
N LEU A 39 -13.66 26.33 -4.55
CA LEU A 39 -14.87 25.56 -4.34
C LEU A 39 -15.76 26.31 -3.33
N SER A 40 -16.99 25.88 -3.17
CA SER A 40 -17.93 26.57 -2.26
C SER A 40 -17.60 26.40 -0.78
N ASP A 41 -16.92 25.34 -0.41
CA ASP A 41 -16.66 24.93 0.98
C ASP A 41 -15.16 24.96 1.36
N VAL A 42 -14.26 24.93 0.40
CA VAL A 42 -12.81 24.86 0.66
C VAL A 42 -11.99 25.39 -0.51
N SER A 43 -10.77 25.87 -0.26
CA SER A 43 -9.86 26.20 -1.36
C SER A 43 -9.34 24.95 -2.08
N GLY A 44 -9.04 25.08 -3.38
CA GLY A 44 -8.55 23.95 -4.16
C GLY A 44 -7.24 23.38 -3.62
N GLU A 45 -6.33 24.24 -3.12
CA GLU A 45 -5.05 23.81 -2.53
C GLU A 45 -5.28 23.00 -1.24
N ALA A 46 -6.23 23.44 -0.39
CA ALA A 46 -6.56 22.71 0.84
C ALA A 46 -7.20 21.34 0.52
N LEU A 47 -8.10 21.28 -0.47
CA LEU A 47 -8.64 20.01 -0.97
C LEU A 47 -7.56 19.11 -1.54
N CYS A 48 -6.61 19.67 -2.30
CA CYS A 48 -5.48 18.88 -2.84
C CYS A 48 -4.68 18.23 -1.70
N GLY A 49 -4.36 18.98 -0.65
CA GLY A 49 -3.68 18.48 0.54
C GLY A 49 -4.47 17.37 1.24
N ALA A 50 -5.78 17.55 1.42
CA ALA A 50 -6.66 16.56 2.02
C ALA A 50 -6.74 15.26 1.18
N LEU A 51 -6.84 15.37 -0.14
CA LEU A 51 -6.84 14.23 -1.06
C LEU A 51 -5.52 13.46 -1.02
N ARG A 52 -4.37 14.14 -0.87
CA ARG A 52 -3.07 13.47 -0.71
C ARG A 52 -2.95 12.66 0.57
N GLN A 53 -3.67 13.05 1.61
CA GLN A 53 -3.74 12.31 2.88
C GLN A 53 -4.77 11.17 2.84
N ALA A 54 -5.70 11.20 1.89
CA ALA A 54 -6.77 10.22 1.79
C ALA A 54 -6.25 8.84 1.33
N PRO A 55 -6.69 7.72 1.94
CA PRO A 55 -6.25 6.37 1.56
C PRO A 55 -6.57 5.98 0.12
N ALA A 56 -7.57 6.62 -0.47
CA ALA A 56 -8.00 6.38 -1.85
C ALA A 56 -7.07 6.99 -2.90
N THR A 57 -6.25 7.96 -2.51
CA THR A 57 -5.36 8.67 -3.42
C THR A 57 -3.93 8.18 -3.22
N THR A 58 -3.38 7.52 -4.23
CA THR A 58 -1.98 7.09 -4.18
C THR A 58 -1.04 8.26 -4.49
N PRO A 59 0.23 8.20 -4.09
CA PRO A 59 1.22 9.20 -4.50
C PRO A 59 1.33 9.37 -6.03
N ASN A 60 0.96 8.33 -6.78
CA ASN A 60 0.99 8.33 -8.26
C ASN A 60 -0.31 8.86 -8.88
N THR A 61 -1.36 9.14 -8.11
CA THR A 61 -2.59 9.71 -8.67
C THR A 61 -2.35 11.18 -9.03
N PRO A 62 -2.40 11.58 -10.30
CA PRO A 62 -2.23 12.98 -10.68
C PRO A 62 -3.35 13.83 -10.10
N ILE A 63 -3.00 14.93 -9.46
CA ILE A 63 -3.93 15.97 -9.04
C ILE A 63 -3.49 17.24 -9.75
N ILE A 64 -4.41 17.85 -10.48
CA ILE A 64 -4.17 19.04 -11.31
C ILE A 64 -5.05 20.18 -10.81
N GLY A 65 -4.42 21.30 -10.48
CA GLY A 65 -5.12 22.53 -10.16
C GLY A 65 -5.58 23.27 -11.43
N VAL A 66 -6.72 23.92 -11.37
CA VAL A 66 -7.21 24.78 -12.46
C VAL A 66 -7.72 26.09 -11.91
N ALA A 67 -7.17 27.20 -12.42
CA ALA A 67 -7.60 28.56 -12.11
C ALA A 67 -8.41 29.17 -13.26
N ALA A 68 -9.30 30.11 -12.94
CA ALA A 68 -10.12 30.81 -13.93
C ALA A 68 -9.32 31.81 -14.79
N THR A 69 -8.12 32.18 -14.36
CA THR A 69 -7.22 33.15 -15.03
C THR A 69 -5.83 32.53 -15.15
N ALA A 70 -4.93 33.23 -15.83
CA ALA A 70 -3.52 32.84 -15.90
C ALA A 70 -2.91 32.69 -14.51
N VAL A 71 -2.22 31.56 -14.29
CA VAL A 71 -1.63 31.21 -13.01
C VAL A 71 -0.32 31.93 -12.79
N THR A 72 -0.21 32.68 -11.71
CA THR A 72 1.05 33.30 -11.29
C THR A 72 2.05 32.24 -10.78
N ARG A 73 3.33 32.63 -10.71
CA ARG A 73 4.37 31.77 -10.13
C ARG A 73 4.06 31.38 -8.69
N GLU A 74 3.53 32.29 -7.89
CA GLU A 74 3.21 32.05 -6.48
C GLU A 74 2.06 31.06 -6.32
N GLU A 75 1.00 31.22 -7.11
CA GLU A 75 -0.13 30.27 -7.15
C GLU A 75 0.32 28.87 -7.55
N ARG A 76 1.14 28.77 -8.60
CA ARG A 76 1.70 27.48 -9.02
C ARG A 76 2.50 26.82 -7.90
N LEU A 77 3.33 27.59 -7.18
CA LEU A 77 4.10 27.06 -6.06
C LEU A 77 3.20 26.62 -4.89
N ARG A 78 2.09 27.31 -4.61
CA ARG A 78 1.12 26.86 -3.59
C ARG A 78 0.51 25.50 -3.96
N TRP A 79 0.05 25.34 -5.20
CA TRP A 79 -0.48 24.07 -5.69
C TRP A 79 0.55 22.93 -5.60
N LEU A 80 1.77 23.16 -6.04
CA LEU A 80 2.83 22.14 -5.96
C LEU A 80 3.16 21.76 -4.52
N ARG A 81 3.20 22.73 -3.59
CA ARG A 81 3.40 22.45 -2.15
C ARG A 81 2.23 21.69 -1.53
N ALA A 82 1.02 21.91 -2.01
CA ALA A 82 -0.17 21.15 -1.61
C ALA A 82 -0.17 19.70 -2.18
N GLY A 83 0.77 19.37 -3.08
CA GLY A 83 0.92 18.06 -3.66
C GLY A 83 0.29 17.88 -5.04
N ALA A 84 -0.14 18.95 -5.70
CA ALA A 84 -0.54 18.89 -7.11
C ALA A 84 0.66 18.56 -8.00
N TRP A 85 0.40 17.87 -9.12
CA TRP A 85 1.42 17.61 -10.13
C TRP A 85 1.62 18.80 -11.04
N ASP A 86 0.56 19.56 -11.30
CA ASP A 86 0.60 20.80 -12.09
C ASP A 86 -0.59 21.70 -11.75
N CYS A 87 -0.55 22.94 -12.27
CA CYS A 87 -1.66 23.87 -12.19
C CYS A 87 -1.78 24.65 -13.49
N PHE A 88 -2.98 24.68 -14.07
CA PHE A 88 -3.30 25.37 -15.30
C PHE A 88 -4.19 26.58 -15.05
N GLY A 89 -3.98 27.63 -15.84
CA GLY A 89 -4.83 28.81 -15.86
C GLY A 89 -5.51 28.99 -17.21
N PHE A 90 -6.68 29.62 -17.23
CA PHE A 90 -7.36 29.99 -18.47
C PHE A 90 -6.78 31.31 -19.03
N PRO A 91 -6.80 31.49 -20.37
CA PRO A 91 -7.25 30.56 -21.39
C PRO A 91 -6.33 29.35 -21.53
N LEU A 92 -6.89 28.16 -21.66
CA LEU A 92 -6.15 26.91 -21.81
C LEU A 92 -6.58 26.27 -23.13
N ASP A 93 -5.61 25.90 -23.93
CA ASP A 93 -5.86 25.17 -25.17
C ASP A 93 -6.39 23.75 -24.86
N ALA A 94 -7.47 23.38 -25.53
CA ALA A 94 -8.15 22.12 -25.28
C ALA A 94 -7.29 20.90 -25.67
N GLU A 95 -6.54 21.03 -26.76
CA GLU A 95 -5.66 19.97 -27.26
C GLU A 95 -4.48 19.79 -26.30
N GLU A 96 -3.85 20.91 -25.89
CA GLU A 96 -2.76 20.90 -24.91
C GLU A 96 -3.20 20.23 -23.58
N LEU A 97 -4.42 20.58 -23.10
CA LEU A 97 -4.98 19.95 -21.89
C LEU A 97 -5.09 18.44 -22.04
N VAL A 98 -5.73 17.97 -23.11
CA VAL A 98 -5.93 16.53 -23.35
C VAL A 98 -4.60 15.79 -23.43
N LEU A 99 -3.63 16.33 -24.14
CA LEU A 99 -2.29 15.75 -24.28
C LEU A 99 -1.56 15.63 -22.94
N LYS A 100 -1.60 16.67 -22.13
CA LYS A 100 -0.98 16.68 -20.79
C LYS A 100 -1.64 15.69 -19.85
N LEU A 101 -2.98 15.71 -19.75
CA LEU A 101 -3.70 14.78 -18.89
C LEU A 101 -3.48 13.32 -19.34
N GLY A 102 -3.46 13.07 -20.63
CA GLY A 102 -3.12 11.75 -21.17
C GLY A 102 -1.71 11.29 -20.78
N ALA A 103 -0.73 12.19 -20.80
CA ALA A 103 0.63 11.86 -20.36
C ALA A 103 0.69 11.53 -18.85
N TYR A 104 -0.02 12.28 -18.01
CA TYR A 104 -0.10 12.00 -16.57
C TYR A 104 -0.78 10.68 -16.25
N ILE A 105 -1.89 10.36 -16.94
CA ILE A 105 -2.60 9.09 -16.78
C ILE A 105 -1.69 7.92 -17.19
N ARG A 106 -1.01 8.00 -18.34
CA ARG A 106 -0.05 6.97 -18.74
C ARG A 106 1.07 6.79 -17.72
N GLY A 107 1.59 7.89 -17.16
CA GLY A 107 2.59 7.85 -16.10
C GLY A 107 2.10 7.12 -14.85
N LYS A 108 0.86 7.42 -14.41
CA LYS A 108 0.20 6.71 -13.31
C LYS A 108 0.06 5.22 -13.61
N GLN A 109 -0.49 4.88 -14.76
CA GLN A 109 -0.71 3.48 -15.16
C GLN A 109 0.59 2.68 -15.23
N ALA A 110 1.66 3.27 -15.77
CA ALA A 110 2.98 2.64 -15.77
C ALA A 110 3.53 2.41 -14.36
N ALA A 111 3.39 3.40 -13.47
CA ALA A 111 3.81 3.29 -12.08
C ALA A 111 2.98 2.27 -11.30
N ASP A 112 1.66 2.23 -11.51
CA ASP A 112 0.74 1.27 -10.89
C ASP A 112 1.00 -0.15 -11.44
N GLY A 113 1.26 -0.29 -12.74
CA GLY A 113 1.67 -1.57 -13.36
C GLY A 113 2.98 -2.10 -12.79
N ALA A 114 3.99 -1.23 -12.63
CA ALA A 114 5.25 -1.60 -12.01
C ALA A 114 5.06 -2.04 -10.54
N ARG A 115 4.18 -1.37 -9.79
CA ARG A 115 3.82 -1.77 -8.42
C ARG A 115 3.06 -3.11 -8.39
N ALA A 116 2.10 -3.29 -9.29
CA ALA A 116 1.36 -4.56 -9.40
C ALA A 116 2.27 -5.73 -9.81
N GLY A 117 3.32 -5.46 -10.59
CA GLY A 117 4.35 -6.44 -10.95
C GLY A 117 5.37 -6.71 -9.85
N ALA A 118 5.53 -5.82 -8.88
CA ALA A 118 6.50 -5.96 -7.81
C ALA A 118 6.17 -7.18 -6.92
N LEU A 119 7.20 -7.91 -6.55
CA LEU A 119 7.10 -9.06 -5.62
C LEU A 119 7.43 -8.65 -4.18
N VAL A 120 8.00 -7.47 -4.01
CA VAL A 120 8.49 -6.94 -2.75
C VAL A 120 7.86 -5.57 -2.50
N ASP A 121 7.44 -5.35 -1.27
CA ASP A 121 6.97 -4.06 -0.77
C ASP A 121 8.16 -3.12 -0.55
N ARG A 122 8.14 -1.94 -1.17
CA ARG A 122 9.26 -0.99 -1.11
C ARG A 122 9.49 -0.39 0.26
N ALA A 123 8.45 -0.24 1.06
CA ALA A 123 8.54 0.40 2.38
C ALA A 123 9.18 -0.53 3.40
N THR A 124 8.87 -1.82 3.33
CA THR A 124 9.33 -2.82 4.30
C THR A 124 10.46 -3.71 3.77
N GLY A 125 10.63 -3.79 2.46
CA GLY A 125 11.55 -4.72 1.80
C GLY A 125 11.13 -6.19 1.93
N LEU A 126 9.91 -6.47 2.37
CA LEU A 126 9.35 -7.81 2.50
C LEU A 126 8.64 -8.26 1.23
N TYR A 127 8.53 -9.56 1.03
CA TYR A 127 7.65 -10.08 -0.02
C TYR A 127 6.21 -9.66 0.24
N ASN A 128 5.54 -9.10 -0.78
CA ASN A 128 4.10 -8.87 -0.74
C ASN A 128 3.35 -10.18 -1.01
N GLY A 129 2.01 -10.19 -0.92
CA GLY A 129 1.22 -11.40 -1.09
C GLY A 129 1.46 -12.12 -2.42
N ARG A 130 1.74 -11.39 -3.52
CA ARG A 130 2.09 -11.98 -4.81
C ARG A 130 3.48 -12.62 -4.78
N GLY A 131 4.43 -11.92 -4.18
CA GLY A 131 5.79 -12.41 -3.99
C GLY A 131 5.84 -13.65 -3.12
N LEU A 132 5.09 -13.65 -2.00
CA LEU A 132 4.95 -14.81 -1.14
C LEU A 132 4.38 -16.03 -1.88
N LYS A 133 3.28 -15.86 -2.61
CA LYS A 133 2.67 -16.95 -3.40
C LYS A 133 3.65 -17.53 -4.43
N ARG A 134 4.40 -16.67 -5.11
CA ARG A 134 5.43 -17.13 -6.05
C ARG A 134 6.54 -17.89 -5.32
N ARG A 135 7.06 -17.31 -4.24
CA ARG A 135 8.15 -17.91 -3.47
C ARG A 135 7.74 -19.21 -2.79
N ALA A 136 6.50 -19.31 -2.28
CA ALA A 136 5.96 -20.55 -1.74
C ALA A 136 5.96 -21.68 -2.79
N ARG A 137 5.49 -21.40 -4.02
CA ARG A 137 5.53 -22.39 -5.11
C ARG A 137 6.96 -22.87 -5.44
N GLU A 138 7.92 -21.93 -5.47
CA GLU A 138 9.33 -22.25 -5.72
C GLU A 138 9.89 -23.15 -4.59
N LEU A 139 9.61 -22.83 -3.33
CA LEU A 139 10.06 -23.60 -2.17
C LEU A 139 9.40 -24.98 -2.09
N VAL A 140 8.10 -25.08 -2.35
CA VAL A 140 7.39 -26.35 -2.43
C VAL A 140 7.98 -27.23 -3.53
N ALA A 141 8.19 -26.70 -4.74
CA ALA A 141 8.78 -27.45 -5.85
C ALA A 141 10.23 -27.92 -5.52
N GLN A 142 10.98 -27.13 -4.78
CA GLN A 142 12.31 -27.50 -4.31
C GLN A 142 12.24 -28.59 -3.24
N ALA A 143 11.36 -28.43 -2.23
CA ALA A 143 11.17 -29.40 -1.17
C ALA A 143 10.69 -30.76 -1.68
N LEU A 144 9.76 -30.77 -2.65
CA LEU A 144 9.34 -31.99 -3.36
C LEU A 144 10.51 -32.71 -4.02
N ARG A 145 11.37 -31.98 -4.70
CA ARG A 145 12.53 -32.55 -5.41
C ARG A 145 13.60 -33.12 -4.48
N LEU A 146 13.75 -32.50 -3.31
CA LEU A 146 14.79 -32.85 -2.34
C LEU A 146 14.31 -33.74 -1.20
N HIS A 147 13.02 -34.12 -1.18
CA HIS A 147 12.39 -34.81 -0.05
C HIS A 147 12.66 -34.07 1.26
N ALA A 148 12.55 -32.74 1.24
CA ALA A 148 12.92 -31.89 2.35
C ALA A 148 11.69 -31.37 3.10
N ALA A 149 11.90 -31.07 4.37
CA ALA A 149 10.91 -30.40 5.20
C ALA A 149 10.66 -28.95 4.74
N LEU A 150 9.45 -28.49 4.95
CA LEU A 150 9.06 -27.09 4.70
C LEU A 150 8.10 -26.63 5.80
N ALA A 151 8.33 -25.46 6.34
CA ALA A 151 7.46 -24.86 7.35
C ALA A 151 6.94 -23.49 6.91
N CYS A 152 5.77 -23.16 7.42
CA CYS A 152 5.13 -21.86 7.34
C CYS A 152 4.81 -21.36 8.74
N VAL A 153 5.29 -20.18 9.10
CA VAL A 153 4.94 -19.52 10.37
C VAL A 153 4.19 -18.24 10.04
N ALA A 154 3.00 -18.08 10.58
CA ALA A 154 2.16 -16.90 10.41
C ALA A 154 2.06 -16.10 11.70
N PHE A 155 2.12 -14.79 11.59
CA PHE A 155 1.93 -13.85 12.70
C PHE A 155 0.73 -12.96 12.42
N GLY A 156 -0.30 -13.11 13.24
CA GLY A 156 -1.46 -12.20 13.29
C GLY A 156 -1.22 -11.10 14.31
N ILE A 157 -1.59 -9.90 13.98
CA ILE A 157 -1.61 -8.78 14.93
C ILE A 157 -3.03 -8.70 15.45
N ASP A 158 -3.24 -9.10 16.72
CA ASP A 158 -4.55 -9.10 17.32
C ASP A 158 -4.99 -7.70 17.76
N PRO A 159 -6.32 -7.50 17.84
CA PRO A 159 -6.91 -6.41 17.09
C PRO A 159 -6.23 -5.14 17.50
N TRP A 160 -5.90 -4.38 16.49
CA TRP A 160 -5.85 -2.95 16.69
C TRP A 160 -7.03 -2.66 17.61
N PRO A 161 -6.81 -2.06 18.80
CA PRO A 161 -7.94 -1.59 19.53
C PRO A 161 -8.75 -0.76 18.54
N GLU A 162 -9.86 -1.30 18.06
CA GLU A 162 -10.92 -0.51 17.48
C GLU A 162 -11.41 0.33 18.67
N GLY A 163 -10.60 1.34 19.00
CA GLY A 163 -10.96 2.36 19.95
C GLY A 163 -12.25 2.96 19.43
N ARG A 164 -13.29 2.87 20.21
CA ARG A 164 -14.45 3.73 20.12
C ARG A 164 -13.92 5.16 20.07
N GLY A 165 -13.83 5.73 18.90
CA GLY A 165 -13.33 7.08 18.70
C GLY A 165 -12.35 7.09 17.55
N THR A 166 -12.90 7.40 16.37
CA THR A 166 -12.34 8.25 15.33
C THR A 166 -10.82 8.33 15.32
N GLU A 167 -10.24 7.91 14.20
CA GLU A 167 -8.89 8.22 13.80
C GLU A 167 -7.77 7.28 14.28
N ALA A 168 -7.88 5.98 14.01
CA ALA A 168 -6.68 5.17 13.85
C ALA A 168 -5.91 5.72 12.63
N ARG A 169 -4.95 6.61 12.88
CA ARG A 169 -4.15 7.26 11.84
C ARG A 169 -3.52 6.20 10.92
N PRO A 170 -3.68 6.31 9.59
CA PRO A 170 -3.03 5.42 8.62
C PRO A 170 -1.51 5.31 8.83
N ALA A 171 -0.89 6.35 9.40
CA ALA A 171 0.51 6.40 9.76
C ALA A 171 0.96 5.33 10.77
N GLY A 172 0.13 4.96 11.75
CA GLY A 172 0.47 3.96 12.76
C GLY A 172 0.62 2.54 12.17
N ARG A 173 -0.24 2.14 11.25
CA ARG A 173 -0.19 0.81 10.61
C ARG A 173 1.08 0.62 9.78
N GLY A 174 1.51 1.64 9.06
CA GLY A 174 2.74 1.60 8.27
C GLY A 174 3.98 1.46 9.15
N ALA A 175 4.03 2.19 10.27
CA ALA A 175 5.15 2.15 11.20
C ALA A 175 5.29 0.77 11.88
N ILE A 176 4.19 0.19 12.38
CA ILE A 176 4.19 -1.16 12.97
C ILE A 176 4.60 -2.20 11.93
N ARG A 177 4.05 -2.15 10.71
CA ARG A 177 4.44 -3.07 9.65
C ARG A 177 5.94 -2.97 9.35
N SER A 178 6.48 -1.76 9.27
CA SER A 178 7.91 -1.55 9.03
C SER A 178 8.77 -2.05 10.18
N GLN A 179 8.34 -1.86 11.43
CA GLN A 179 9.06 -2.32 12.62
C GLN A 179 9.05 -3.85 12.69
N LEU A 180 7.88 -4.49 12.64
CA LEU A 180 7.77 -5.95 12.68
C LEU A 180 8.46 -6.59 11.48
N GLY A 181 8.36 -5.98 10.31
CA GLY A 181 9.07 -6.46 9.13
C GLY A 181 10.59 -6.46 9.30
N ARG A 182 11.17 -5.42 9.89
CA ARG A 182 12.61 -5.37 10.22
C ARG A 182 12.98 -6.45 11.23
N LEU A 183 12.20 -6.59 12.30
CA LEU A 183 12.43 -7.60 13.32
C LEU A 183 12.44 -9.02 12.75
N LEU A 184 11.38 -9.36 12.03
CA LEU A 184 11.27 -10.69 11.43
C LEU A 184 12.43 -10.97 10.46
N ARG A 185 12.87 -10.00 9.67
CA ARG A 185 14.04 -10.16 8.79
C ARG A 185 15.34 -10.33 9.55
N THR A 186 15.52 -9.62 10.66
CA THR A 186 16.76 -9.69 11.46
C THR A 186 16.88 -11.02 12.16
N HIS A 187 15.76 -11.59 12.60
CA HIS A 187 15.72 -12.84 13.36
C HIS A 187 15.43 -14.08 12.50
N ALA A 188 14.97 -13.92 11.26
CA ALA A 188 14.85 -15.01 10.31
C ALA A 188 16.22 -15.43 9.75
N ARG A 189 16.35 -16.66 9.27
CA ARG A 189 17.55 -17.13 8.58
C ARG A 189 17.61 -16.53 7.17
N LEU A 190 18.78 -16.49 6.58
CA LEU A 190 18.94 -16.01 5.20
C LEU A 190 18.17 -16.86 4.17
N SER A 191 17.96 -18.13 4.47
CA SER A 191 17.15 -19.06 3.67
C SER A 191 15.65 -18.79 3.79
N ASP A 192 15.22 -18.17 4.88
CA ASP A 192 13.80 -17.95 5.16
C ASP A 192 13.25 -16.83 4.30
N THR A 193 12.01 -16.98 3.90
CA THR A 193 11.31 -15.97 3.11
C THR A 193 10.30 -15.26 4.02
N VAL A 194 10.49 -13.97 4.23
CA VAL A 194 9.61 -13.16 5.05
C VAL A 194 8.76 -12.25 4.17
N GLY A 195 7.46 -12.25 4.40
CA GLY A 195 6.53 -11.40 3.68
C GLY A 195 5.25 -11.16 4.46
N TRP A 196 4.31 -10.46 3.86
CA TRP A 196 2.99 -10.22 4.41
C TRP A 196 1.92 -10.58 3.38
N GLY A 197 0.87 -11.31 3.85
CA GLY A 197 -0.19 -11.81 2.98
C GLY A 197 -1.38 -10.87 2.88
N LYS A 198 -2.04 -10.65 3.98
CA LYS A 198 -3.16 -9.71 4.14
C LYS A 198 -2.69 -8.46 4.89
N GLN A 199 -3.57 -7.48 5.08
CA GLN A 199 -3.20 -6.16 5.62
C GLN A 199 -2.52 -6.19 7.00
N THR A 200 -2.66 -7.26 7.77
CA THR A 200 -2.15 -7.39 9.14
C THR A 200 -1.26 -8.60 9.38
N ASP A 201 -1.18 -9.54 8.44
CA ASP A 201 -0.54 -10.83 8.69
C ASP A 201 0.85 -10.90 8.06
N PHE A 202 1.82 -11.32 8.84
CA PHE A 202 3.16 -11.65 8.37
C PHE A 202 3.30 -13.17 8.21
N VAL A 203 4.08 -13.58 7.23
CA VAL A 203 4.34 -14.99 6.93
C VAL A 203 5.84 -15.19 6.76
N VAL A 204 6.36 -16.24 7.39
CA VAL A 204 7.73 -16.72 7.22
C VAL A 204 7.67 -18.13 6.65
N LEU A 205 8.23 -18.31 5.45
CA LEU A 205 8.40 -19.63 4.85
C LEU A 205 9.83 -20.09 5.13
N ALA A 206 9.96 -21.22 5.81
CA ALA A 206 11.23 -21.74 6.28
C ALA A 206 11.54 -23.11 5.62
N PRO A 207 12.42 -23.16 4.62
CA PRO A 207 12.86 -24.41 4.00
C PRO A 207 13.70 -25.24 4.97
N ALA A 208 13.72 -26.56 4.75
CA ALA A 208 14.44 -27.54 5.55
C ALA A 208 14.12 -27.43 7.07
N THR A 209 12.85 -27.13 7.37
CA THR A 209 12.36 -26.96 8.75
C THR A 209 11.18 -27.89 8.99
N ASN A 210 11.35 -28.84 9.89
CA ASN A 210 10.36 -29.80 10.32
C ASN A 210 9.40 -29.20 11.38
N PRO A 211 8.36 -29.91 11.84
CA PRO A 211 7.40 -29.38 12.83
C PRO A 211 8.06 -28.84 14.11
N ASP A 212 9.00 -29.57 14.71
CA ASP A 212 9.71 -29.09 15.91
C ASP A 212 10.56 -27.83 15.65
N GLY A 213 11.12 -27.75 14.45
CA GLY A 213 11.85 -26.57 13.99
C GLY A 213 10.94 -25.38 13.76
N ALA A 214 9.73 -25.62 13.26
CA ALA A 214 8.72 -24.58 13.04
C ALA A 214 8.21 -24.00 14.36
N GLU A 215 7.96 -24.83 15.35
CA GLU A 215 7.59 -24.40 16.70
C GLU A 215 8.68 -23.52 17.32
N ARG A 216 9.93 -23.99 17.32
CA ARG A 216 11.07 -23.21 17.83
C ARG A 216 11.26 -21.88 17.07
N LEU A 217 11.02 -21.88 15.76
CA LEU A 217 11.09 -20.66 14.95
C LEU A 217 9.97 -19.68 15.35
N ALA A 218 8.75 -20.16 15.49
CA ALA A 218 7.61 -19.35 15.90
C ALA A 218 7.82 -18.72 17.28
N GLN A 219 8.24 -19.53 18.28
CA GLN A 219 8.54 -19.06 19.63
C GLN A 219 9.68 -18.03 19.65
N ARG A 220 10.78 -18.29 18.94
CA ARG A 220 11.91 -17.37 18.86
C ARG A 220 11.54 -16.03 18.26
N LEU A 221 10.75 -16.03 17.17
CA LEU A 221 10.31 -14.81 16.51
C LEU A 221 9.29 -14.04 17.35
N ALA A 222 8.35 -14.75 18.02
CA ALA A 222 7.41 -14.13 18.95
C ALA A 222 8.14 -13.44 20.11
N GLN A 223 9.08 -14.12 20.76
CA GLN A 223 9.91 -13.55 21.82
C GLN A 223 10.72 -12.33 21.35
N ALA A 224 11.27 -12.36 20.14
CA ALA A 224 11.98 -11.22 19.58
C ALA A 224 11.07 -10.00 19.36
N ILE A 225 9.82 -10.23 19.00
CA ILE A 225 8.82 -9.16 18.86
C ILE A 225 8.47 -8.59 20.25
N GLU A 226 8.19 -9.44 21.22
CA GLU A 226 7.84 -9.05 22.58
C GLU A 226 8.96 -8.32 23.31
N ALA A 227 10.22 -8.76 23.11
CA ALA A 227 11.39 -8.14 23.71
C ALA A 227 11.77 -6.78 23.12
N THR A 228 11.14 -6.36 22.03
CA THR A 228 11.49 -5.11 21.37
C THR A 228 10.63 -3.96 21.89
N PRO A 229 11.21 -2.99 22.59
CA PRO A 229 10.46 -1.87 23.11
C PRO A 229 9.86 -1.04 21.94
N PRO A 230 8.67 -0.46 22.13
CA PRO A 230 8.12 0.50 21.17
C PRO A 230 9.12 1.66 21.03
N GLN A 231 9.37 2.08 19.78
CA GLN A 231 10.27 3.21 19.53
C GLN A 231 9.69 4.49 20.17
N PRO A 232 10.52 5.30 20.87
CA PRO A 232 10.05 6.47 21.63
C PRO A 232 9.31 7.52 20.80
N ASP A 233 9.65 7.61 19.50
CA ASP A 233 9.10 8.62 18.58
C ASP A 233 7.84 8.17 17.83
N ALA A 234 7.46 6.90 17.92
CA ALA A 234 6.23 6.40 17.37
C ALA A 234 5.31 6.09 18.54
N ALA A 235 4.28 6.90 18.75
CA ALA A 235 3.16 6.56 19.63
C ALA A 235 2.40 5.36 19.00
N LEU A 236 3.05 4.17 19.05
CA LEU A 236 2.45 2.94 18.58
C LEU A 236 1.54 2.44 19.71
N PRO A 237 0.28 2.15 19.43
CA PRO A 237 -0.58 1.51 20.40
C PRO A 237 0.01 0.16 20.79
N ALA A 238 -0.21 -0.29 22.03
CA ALA A 238 0.10 -1.64 22.44
C ALA A 238 -0.65 -2.62 21.52
N PHE A 239 0.05 -3.62 21.03
CA PHE A 239 -0.51 -4.68 20.21
C PHE A 239 -0.04 -6.04 20.70
N GLU A 240 -0.89 -7.04 20.56
CA GLU A 240 -0.55 -8.43 20.81
C GLU A 240 -0.25 -9.11 19.48
N VAL A 241 0.75 -9.98 19.48
CA VAL A 241 1.09 -10.78 18.31
C VAL A 241 0.78 -12.23 18.61
N ARG A 242 -0.06 -12.83 17.78
CA ARG A 242 -0.30 -14.27 17.80
C ARG A 242 0.52 -14.96 16.73
N ALA A 243 1.16 -16.06 17.06
CA ALA A 243 1.90 -16.88 16.14
C ALA A 243 1.19 -18.23 15.95
N GLY A 244 1.10 -18.64 14.69
CA GLY A 244 0.68 -20.01 14.32
C GLY A 244 1.70 -20.58 13.34
N TYR A 245 1.82 -21.91 13.31
CA TYR A 245 2.70 -22.56 12.36
C TYR A 245 2.10 -23.84 11.82
N ASP A 246 2.55 -24.20 10.62
CA ASP A 246 2.31 -25.50 10.00
C ASP A 246 3.60 -25.97 9.32
N ALA A 247 3.86 -27.26 9.34
CA ALA A 247 5.08 -27.82 8.76
C ALA A 247 4.91 -29.27 8.36
N VAL A 248 5.57 -29.60 7.25
CA VAL A 248 5.67 -30.98 6.77
C VAL A 248 7.11 -31.45 6.86
N SER A 249 7.34 -32.66 7.35
CA SER A 249 8.68 -33.25 7.46
C SER A 249 9.19 -33.75 6.10
N ASP A 250 8.27 -34.21 5.22
CA ASP A 250 8.51 -34.60 3.83
C ASP A 250 7.28 -34.22 3.01
N VAL A 251 7.46 -33.36 2.03
CA VAL A 251 6.36 -32.85 1.19
C VAL A 251 5.69 -33.96 0.37
N HIS A 252 6.37 -35.08 0.11
CA HIS A 252 5.76 -36.24 -0.55
C HIS A 252 4.84 -37.08 0.35
N ALA A 253 5.04 -37.04 1.65
CA ALA A 253 4.27 -37.84 2.61
C ALA A 253 2.93 -37.21 3.02
N THR A 254 2.72 -35.93 2.71
CA THR A 254 1.51 -35.20 3.10
C THR A 254 0.83 -34.61 1.87
N PRO A 255 -0.42 -34.98 1.54
CA PRO A 255 -1.18 -34.30 0.50
C PRO A 255 -1.39 -32.85 0.92
N LEU A 256 -0.90 -31.91 0.12
CA LEU A 256 -1.25 -30.49 0.28
C LEU A 256 -2.71 -30.33 -0.18
N GLU A 257 -3.64 -30.38 0.75
CA GLU A 257 -4.99 -29.90 0.48
C GLU A 257 -4.90 -28.38 0.24
N ALA A 258 -5.00 -28.02 -1.01
CA ALA A 258 -5.12 -26.61 -1.41
C ALA A 258 -6.55 -26.16 -1.11
N GLU A 259 -6.81 -25.74 0.11
CA GLU A 259 -8.00 -24.97 0.37
C GLU A 259 -7.89 -23.58 -0.30
N HIS A 260 -8.94 -23.27 -1.05
CA HIS A 260 -9.16 -22.10 -1.92
C HIS A 260 -9.16 -20.75 -1.21
#